data_8f06421d298d8c5e65474a0f3e72f626
#
_entry.id   8f06421d298d8c5e65474a0f3e72f626
#
_cell.length_a   1.000
_cell.length_b   1.000
_cell.length_c   1.000
_cell.angle_alpha   90.00
_cell.angle_beta   90.00
_cell.angle_gamma   90.00
#
_symmetry.space_group_name_H-M   'P 1'
#
loop_
_entity.id
_entity.type
_entity.pdbx_description
1 polymer ?
#
loop_
_entity_poly.entity_id
_entity_poly.type
_entity_poly.pdbx_seq_one_letter_code
_entity_poly.pdbx_strand_id
1 'polypeptide(L)'
;MPSSDRGPEQGRPASEIPRPPPGDLVALFQFQSEQCALNDSPLYGELLAHAADDVAAKGPCFDVVKGHERDPYGTALVLRFMGGVHRLALEGDAPDLARHYPSAGGSLDAGDPWPAFVETVASHVDLLRDRLADGVQTNEVGRAAALAPCFLTVAIETGLRLRVLEVGTSAGLNLRWDHFGYDDDGTRWGDPASPLQLQDRWSGNPRPWADAPSHDGLVVDRAGCDPNPIDPTVESGRHKLRSFVWPDQTARFARLDAAIEIARRVPARIDTEAAA
;
A
#
# COMPACT_ATOMS: atom_id res chain seq x y z
N MET A 1 0.20 23.14 -42.70
CA MET A 1 -0.63 22.30 -41.79
C MET A 1 0.16 22.11 -40.51
N PRO A 2 -0.13 22.76 -39.38
CA PRO A 2 0.55 22.46 -38.12
C PRO A 2 -0.14 21.27 -37.45
N SER A 3 0.65 20.25 -37.13
CA SER A 3 0.27 19.09 -36.33
C SER A 3 -0.01 19.53 -34.88
N SER A 4 -1.20 19.25 -34.40
CA SER A 4 -1.60 19.47 -33.01
C SER A 4 -0.99 18.34 -32.16
N ASP A 5 0.13 18.63 -31.54
CA ASP A 5 0.69 17.86 -30.44
C ASP A 5 -0.12 18.21 -29.18
N ARG A 6 -1.10 17.39 -28.83
CA ARG A 6 -1.74 17.42 -27.50
C ARG A 6 -0.89 16.55 -26.60
N GLY A 7 -0.08 17.19 -25.78
CA GLY A 7 0.58 16.54 -24.66
C GLY A 7 -0.45 15.89 -23.73
N PRO A 8 -0.03 14.92 -22.87
CA PRO A 8 -0.92 14.21 -21.97
C PRO A 8 -1.68 15.22 -21.08
N GLU A 9 -3.01 15.10 -21.03
CA GLU A 9 -3.85 15.82 -20.09
C GLU A 9 -3.30 15.61 -18.68
N GLN A 10 -2.80 16.66 -18.07
CA GLN A 10 -2.40 16.65 -16.67
C GLN A 10 -3.67 16.46 -15.84
N GLY A 11 -3.85 15.27 -15.30
CA GLY A 11 -4.93 14.96 -14.37
C GLY A 11 -4.93 15.96 -13.19
N ARG A 12 -6.11 16.31 -12.70
CA ARG A 12 -6.26 17.16 -11.50
C ARG A 12 -5.42 16.61 -10.36
N PRO A 13 -4.61 17.43 -9.67
CA PRO A 13 -3.86 16.95 -8.52
C PRO A 13 -4.82 16.46 -7.43
N ALA A 14 -4.49 15.35 -6.80
CA ALA A 14 -5.29 14.72 -5.74
C ALA A 14 -5.65 15.66 -4.55
N SER A 15 -4.95 16.80 -4.42
CA SER A 15 -5.20 17.84 -3.42
C SER A 15 -6.43 18.73 -3.70
N GLU A 16 -7.03 18.65 -4.89
CA GLU A 16 -8.16 19.52 -5.29
C GLU A 16 -9.54 18.91 -5.04
N ILE A 17 -9.64 17.64 -4.67
CA ILE A 17 -10.92 17.02 -4.38
C ILE A 17 -11.33 17.38 -2.94
N PRO A 18 -12.46 18.06 -2.73
CA PRO A 18 -12.93 18.41 -1.38
C PRO A 18 -13.21 17.15 -0.56
N ARG A 19 -12.79 17.16 0.70
CA ARG A 19 -13.12 16.06 1.61
C ARG A 19 -14.62 15.97 1.82
N PRO A 20 -15.19 14.75 1.89
CA PRO A 20 -16.61 14.56 2.12
C PRO A 20 -17.03 15.10 3.50
N PRO A 21 -18.29 15.55 3.65
CA PRO A 21 -18.81 15.97 4.93
C PRO A 21 -18.86 14.78 5.92
N PRO A 22 -18.60 15.01 7.23
CA PRO A 22 -18.71 13.97 8.23
C PRO A 22 -20.11 13.33 8.25
N GLY A 23 -20.18 12.01 8.30
CA GLY A 23 -21.43 11.27 8.39
C GLY A 23 -22.03 10.86 7.04
N ASP A 24 -21.53 11.37 5.94
CA ASP A 24 -22.00 11.03 4.60
C ASP A 24 -21.17 9.87 4.02
N LEU A 25 -21.67 8.65 4.23
CA LEU A 25 -21.01 7.44 3.71
C LEU A 25 -20.97 7.42 2.17
N VAL A 26 -22.04 7.87 1.50
CA VAL A 26 -22.08 7.87 0.02
C VAL A 26 -20.99 8.78 -0.53
N ALA A 27 -20.92 10.02 -0.03
CA ALA A 27 -19.88 10.95 -0.43
C ALA A 27 -18.48 10.45 -0.09
N LEU A 28 -18.32 9.69 1.01
CA LEU A 28 -17.03 9.09 1.38
C LEU A 28 -16.57 8.02 0.38
N PHE A 29 -17.50 7.16 -0.09
CA PHE A 29 -17.20 6.15 -1.12
C PHE A 29 -16.91 6.81 -2.46
N GLN A 30 -17.68 7.80 -2.89
CA GLN A 30 -17.45 8.57 -4.12
C GLN A 30 -16.08 9.26 -4.10
N PHE A 31 -15.75 9.93 -2.99
CA PHE A 31 -14.43 10.54 -2.81
C PHE A 31 -13.30 9.51 -2.97
N GLN A 32 -13.42 8.34 -2.31
CA GLN A 32 -12.39 7.31 -2.41
C GLN A 32 -12.31 6.70 -3.80
N SER A 33 -13.42 6.58 -4.53
CA SER A 33 -13.48 6.16 -5.93
C SER A 33 -12.60 7.09 -6.81
N GLU A 34 -12.81 8.40 -6.70
CA GLU A 34 -12.02 9.39 -7.44
C GLU A 34 -10.54 9.34 -7.05
N GLN A 35 -10.24 9.19 -5.74
CA GLN A 35 -8.86 9.06 -5.29
C GLN A 35 -8.17 7.80 -5.85
N CYS A 36 -8.85 6.67 -5.91
CA CYS A 36 -8.30 5.45 -6.48
C CYS A 36 -8.04 5.59 -7.99
N ALA A 37 -8.99 6.15 -8.74
CA ALA A 37 -8.82 6.38 -10.17
C ALA A 37 -7.65 7.33 -10.49
N LEU A 38 -7.47 8.39 -9.69
CA LEU A 38 -6.35 9.34 -9.84
C LEU A 38 -4.99 8.77 -9.43
N ASN A 39 -4.97 7.70 -8.66
CA ASN A 39 -3.74 7.03 -8.19
C ASN A 39 -3.54 5.64 -8.83
N ASP A 40 -3.81 5.53 -10.12
CA ASP A 40 -3.52 4.37 -10.96
C ASP A 40 -4.24 3.08 -10.51
N SER A 41 -5.49 3.20 -10.02
CA SER A 41 -6.35 2.05 -9.75
C SER A 41 -7.75 2.28 -10.31
N PRO A 42 -7.95 2.13 -11.63
CA PRO A 42 -9.26 2.23 -12.26
C PRO A 42 -10.23 1.14 -11.75
N LEU A 43 -9.76 -0.05 -11.45
CA LEU A 43 -10.57 -1.13 -10.90
C LEU A 43 -11.23 -0.72 -9.56
N TYR A 44 -10.45 -0.18 -8.62
CA TYR A 44 -11.01 0.30 -7.36
C TYR A 44 -11.85 1.57 -7.55
N GLY A 45 -11.50 2.42 -8.51
CA GLY A 45 -12.33 3.56 -8.90
C GLY A 45 -13.74 3.13 -9.29
N GLU A 46 -13.86 2.16 -10.19
CA GLU A 46 -15.14 1.62 -10.68
C GLU A 46 -15.92 0.89 -9.57
N LEU A 47 -15.29 -0.05 -8.87
CA LEU A 47 -15.93 -0.79 -7.78
C LEU A 47 -16.47 0.12 -6.69
N LEU A 48 -15.74 1.17 -6.33
CA LEU A 48 -16.16 2.12 -5.31
C LEU A 48 -17.28 3.06 -5.77
N ALA A 49 -17.35 3.39 -7.06
CA ALA A 49 -18.49 4.11 -7.61
C ALA A 49 -19.79 3.29 -7.47
N HIS A 50 -19.75 2.02 -7.86
CA HIS A 50 -20.88 1.11 -7.68
C HIS A 50 -21.20 0.86 -6.20
N ALA A 51 -20.20 0.75 -5.35
CA ALA A 51 -20.39 0.59 -3.91
C ALA A 51 -21.03 1.83 -3.28
N ALA A 52 -20.77 3.05 -3.78
CA ALA A 52 -21.46 4.25 -3.36
C ALA A 52 -22.97 4.20 -3.67
N ASP A 53 -23.33 3.71 -4.86
CA ASP A 53 -24.75 3.52 -5.24
C ASP A 53 -25.42 2.43 -4.38
N ASP A 54 -24.72 1.33 -4.09
CA ASP A 54 -25.20 0.27 -3.20
C ASP A 54 -25.40 0.80 -1.77
N VAL A 55 -24.48 1.60 -1.24
CA VAL A 55 -24.61 2.26 0.06
C VAL A 55 -25.83 3.20 0.07
N ALA A 56 -26.05 3.96 -0.99
CA ALA A 56 -27.23 4.84 -1.12
C ALA A 56 -28.54 4.04 -1.12
N ALA A 57 -28.54 2.86 -1.77
CA ALA A 57 -29.67 1.93 -1.81
C ALA A 57 -29.82 1.10 -0.53
N LYS A 58 -28.92 1.24 0.44
CA LYS A 58 -28.84 0.41 1.66
C LYS A 58 -28.67 -1.08 1.38
N GLY A 59 -27.86 -1.40 0.39
CA GLY A 59 -27.50 -2.75 0.02
C GLY A 59 -26.39 -3.37 0.90
N PRO A 60 -25.79 -4.50 0.47
CA PRO A 60 -24.78 -5.23 1.23
C PRO A 60 -23.58 -4.39 1.70
N CYS A 61 -23.08 -3.46 0.86
CA CYS A 61 -21.98 -2.58 1.27
C CYS A 61 -22.36 -1.68 2.43
N PHE A 62 -23.59 -1.14 2.43
CA PHE A 62 -24.12 -0.38 3.55
C PHE A 62 -24.21 -1.26 4.81
N ASP A 63 -24.66 -2.50 4.69
CA ASP A 63 -24.78 -3.41 5.83
C ASP A 63 -23.44 -3.65 6.52
N VAL A 64 -22.33 -3.66 5.79
CA VAL A 64 -20.99 -3.76 6.37
C VAL A 64 -20.61 -2.48 7.11
N VAL A 65 -20.81 -1.30 6.51
CA VAL A 65 -20.25 -0.03 7.03
C VAL A 65 -21.20 0.74 7.95
N LYS A 66 -22.47 0.33 8.08
CA LYS A 66 -23.44 0.98 8.98
C LYS A 66 -22.95 0.97 10.43
N GLY A 67 -23.11 2.11 11.11
CA GLY A 67 -22.60 2.34 12.47
C GLY A 67 -21.22 3.00 12.51
N HIS A 68 -20.55 3.14 11.34
CA HIS A 68 -19.25 3.79 11.20
C HIS A 68 -19.34 5.20 10.57
N GLU A 69 -20.54 5.77 10.47
CA GLU A 69 -20.79 7.09 9.86
C GLU A 69 -20.00 8.22 10.55
N ARG A 70 -19.71 8.04 11.84
CA ARG A 70 -19.00 9.04 12.66
C ARG A 70 -17.52 8.73 12.87
N ASP A 71 -17.00 7.68 12.23
CA ASP A 71 -15.58 7.37 12.31
C ASP A 71 -14.76 8.57 11.81
N PRO A 72 -13.66 8.94 12.49
CA PRO A 72 -12.80 9.99 12.00
C PRO A 72 -12.26 9.64 10.60
N TYR A 73 -12.21 10.64 9.71
CA TYR A 73 -11.71 10.46 8.33
C TYR A 73 -10.35 9.73 8.27
N GLY A 74 -9.46 10.04 9.21
CA GLY A 74 -8.13 9.40 9.29
C GLY A 74 -8.15 7.90 9.56
N THR A 75 -9.31 7.31 9.94
CA THR A 75 -9.44 5.86 10.12
C THR A 75 -9.59 5.11 8.80
N ALA A 76 -9.77 5.84 7.68
CA ALA A 76 -9.83 5.31 6.32
C ALA A 76 -10.83 4.15 6.16
N LEU A 77 -12.08 4.35 6.63
CA LEU A 77 -13.15 3.33 6.64
C LEU A 77 -13.29 2.59 5.30
N VAL A 78 -13.34 3.32 4.19
CA VAL A 78 -13.52 2.72 2.86
C VAL A 78 -12.34 1.85 2.46
N LEU A 79 -11.10 2.24 2.81
CA LEU A 79 -9.93 1.41 2.54
C LEU A 79 -9.88 0.16 3.45
N ARG A 80 -10.38 0.25 4.70
CA ARG A 80 -10.54 -0.92 5.56
C ARG A 80 -11.57 -1.90 4.98
N PHE A 81 -12.69 -1.38 4.50
CA PHE A 81 -13.71 -2.17 3.81
C PHE A 81 -13.14 -2.87 2.58
N MET A 82 -12.51 -2.13 1.66
CA MET A 82 -11.92 -2.70 0.44
C MET A 82 -10.81 -3.70 0.75
N GLY A 83 -9.96 -3.41 1.74
CA GLY A 83 -8.93 -4.35 2.20
C GLY A 83 -9.52 -5.64 2.77
N GLY A 84 -10.64 -5.56 3.50
CA GLY A 84 -11.36 -6.73 3.99
C GLY A 84 -11.87 -7.64 2.88
N VAL A 85 -12.48 -7.04 1.84
CA VAL A 85 -12.98 -7.76 0.65
C VAL A 85 -11.82 -8.34 -0.17
N HIS A 86 -10.76 -7.56 -0.41
CA HIS A 86 -9.58 -8.02 -1.13
C HIS A 86 -8.92 -9.22 -0.43
N ARG A 87 -8.90 -9.19 0.89
CA ARG A 87 -8.34 -10.28 1.68
C ARG A 87 -9.08 -11.62 1.45
N LEU A 88 -10.40 -11.61 1.26
CA LEU A 88 -11.18 -12.80 0.89
C LEU A 88 -10.70 -13.40 -0.44
N ALA A 89 -10.45 -12.56 -1.44
CA ALA A 89 -9.94 -13.02 -2.72
C ALA A 89 -8.52 -13.61 -2.60
N LEU A 90 -7.65 -13.02 -1.76
CA LEU A 90 -6.28 -13.50 -1.55
C LEU A 90 -6.22 -14.79 -0.72
N GLU A 91 -7.16 -15.00 0.21
CA GLU A 91 -7.28 -16.20 1.03
C GLU A 91 -7.98 -17.37 0.31
N GLY A 92 -8.60 -17.10 -0.86
CA GLY A 92 -9.32 -18.09 -1.65
C GLY A 92 -10.80 -18.25 -1.28
N ASP A 93 -11.31 -17.41 -0.37
CA ASP A 93 -12.70 -17.43 0.09
C ASP A 93 -13.67 -16.74 -0.88
N ALA A 94 -13.15 -16.00 -1.87
CA ALA A 94 -13.92 -15.33 -2.92
C ALA A 94 -13.36 -15.64 -4.31
N PRO A 95 -13.46 -16.89 -4.80
CA PRO A 95 -12.83 -17.30 -6.06
C PRO A 95 -13.41 -16.59 -7.29
N ASP A 96 -14.69 -16.24 -7.29
CA ASP A 96 -15.31 -15.51 -8.40
C ASP A 96 -14.79 -14.07 -8.48
N LEU A 97 -14.62 -13.39 -7.35
CA LEU A 97 -14.01 -12.06 -7.30
C LEU A 97 -12.52 -12.14 -7.66
N ALA A 98 -11.79 -13.16 -7.19
CA ALA A 98 -10.37 -13.34 -7.47
C ALA A 98 -10.05 -13.38 -8.98
N ARG A 99 -10.98 -13.84 -9.82
CA ARG A 99 -10.81 -13.83 -11.28
C ARG A 99 -10.65 -12.43 -11.90
N HIS A 100 -11.14 -11.41 -11.22
CA HIS A 100 -11.05 -10.00 -11.63
C HIS A 100 -9.86 -9.27 -11.01
N TYR A 101 -9.16 -9.91 -10.06
CA TYR A 101 -8.08 -9.29 -9.30
C TYR A 101 -6.70 -9.80 -9.74
N PRO A 102 -5.90 -9.01 -10.48
CA PRO A 102 -4.54 -9.39 -10.88
C PRO A 102 -3.67 -9.83 -9.70
N SER A 103 -3.85 -9.21 -8.54
CA SER A 103 -3.16 -9.58 -7.29
C SER A 103 -3.45 -11.00 -6.79
N ALA A 104 -4.59 -11.57 -7.18
CA ALA A 104 -5.01 -12.93 -6.84
C ALA A 104 -4.86 -13.91 -8.02
N GLY A 105 -4.13 -13.51 -9.07
CA GLY A 105 -3.91 -14.31 -10.26
C GLY A 105 -5.01 -14.17 -11.34
N GLY A 106 -5.94 -13.25 -11.16
CA GLY A 106 -6.99 -12.93 -12.13
C GLY A 106 -6.54 -11.93 -13.19
N SER A 107 -7.49 -11.42 -13.96
CA SER A 107 -7.27 -10.47 -15.06
C SER A 107 -8.31 -9.36 -15.07
N LEU A 108 -7.89 -8.15 -15.43
CA LEU A 108 -8.81 -7.02 -15.68
C LEU A 108 -9.72 -7.27 -16.90
N ASP A 109 -9.35 -8.17 -17.79
CA ASP A 109 -10.16 -8.54 -18.97
C ASP A 109 -11.23 -9.60 -18.64
N ALA A 110 -11.40 -9.99 -17.38
CA ALA A 110 -12.38 -11.02 -16.97
C ALA A 110 -13.85 -10.57 -17.03
N GLY A 111 -14.11 -9.33 -17.49
CA GLY A 111 -15.42 -8.71 -17.57
C GLY A 111 -15.76 -7.85 -16.35
N ASP A 112 -17.06 -7.53 -16.18
CA ASP A 112 -17.54 -6.70 -15.08
C ASP A 112 -17.28 -7.35 -13.71
N PRO A 113 -16.48 -6.73 -12.82
CA PRO A 113 -16.19 -7.27 -11.50
C PRO A 113 -17.33 -7.06 -10.48
N TRP A 114 -18.26 -6.13 -10.74
CA TRP A 114 -19.25 -5.71 -9.76
C TRP A 114 -20.18 -6.84 -9.25
N PRO A 115 -20.75 -7.72 -10.10
CA PRO A 115 -21.60 -8.80 -9.62
C PRO A 115 -20.87 -9.75 -8.64
N ALA A 116 -19.61 -10.10 -8.93
CA ALA A 116 -18.81 -10.95 -8.04
C ALA A 116 -18.42 -10.21 -6.75
N PHE A 117 -18.18 -8.90 -6.84
CA PHE A 117 -17.86 -8.07 -5.69
C PHE A 117 -19.04 -7.98 -4.72
N VAL A 118 -20.23 -7.58 -5.20
CA VAL A 118 -21.40 -7.40 -4.34
C VAL A 118 -21.89 -8.71 -3.72
N GLU A 119 -21.81 -9.82 -4.45
CA GLU A 119 -22.11 -11.16 -3.94
C GLU A 119 -21.13 -11.59 -2.85
N THR A 120 -19.82 -11.30 -3.04
CA THR A 120 -18.80 -11.54 -2.02
C THR A 120 -19.10 -10.74 -0.75
N VAL A 121 -19.47 -9.47 -0.87
CA VAL A 121 -19.83 -8.62 0.26
C VAL A 121 -21.08 -9.16 0.97
N ALA A 122 -22.14 -9.49 0.22
CA ALA A 122 -23.39 -10.01 0.75
C ALA A 122 -23.21 -11.33 1.54
N SER A 123 -22.35 -12.20 1.04
CA SER A 123 -22.07 -13.50 1.66
C SER A 123 -21.18 -13.42 2.90
N HIS A 124 -20.49 -12.28 3.15
CA HIS A 124 -19.50 -12.16 4.21
C HIS A 124 -19.69 -10.92 5.11
N VAL A 125 -20.90 -10.39 5.22
CA VAL A 125 -21.19 -9.13 5.95
C VAL A 125 -20.58 -9.13 7.35
N ASP A 126 -20.85 -10.16 8.17
CA ASP A 126 -20.39 -10.21 9.56
C ASP A 126 -18.85 -10.26 9.64
N LEU A 127 -18.22 -11.09 8.83
CA LEU A 127 -16.75 -11.18 8.76
C LEU A 127 -16.12 -9.86 8.31
N LEU A 128 -16.71 -9.18 7.33
CA LEU A 128 -16.22 -7.89 6.87
C LEU A 128 -16.39 -6.80 7.94
N ARG A 129 -17.48 -6.82 8.70
CA ARG A 129 -17.67 -5.94 9.87
C ARG A 129 -16.58 -6.15 10.91
N ASP A 130 -16.27 -7.39 11.25
CA ASP A 130 -15.18 -7.71 12.17
C ASP A 130 -13.82 -7.18 11.65
N ARG A 131 -13.57 -7.33 10.34
CA ARG A 131 -12.35 -6.83 9.71
C ARG A 131 -12.26 -5.31 9.65
N LEU A 132 -13.35 -4.56 9.80
CA LEU A 132 -13.28 -3.11 9.93
C LEU A 132 -12.54 -2.65 11.21
N ALA A 133 -12.37 -3.49 12.20
CA ALA A 133 -11.54 -3.21 13.37
C ALA A 133 -10.03 -3.15 13.02
N ASP A 134 -9.63 -3.77 11.92
CA ASP A 134 -8.25 -3.72 11.45
C ASP A 134 -7.92 -2.33 10.88
N GLY A 135 -6.87 -1.69 11.40
CA GLY A 135 -6.35 -0.45 10.81
C GLY A 135 -5.73 -0.71 9.43
N VAL A 136 -5.75 0.31 8.57
CA VAL A 136 -5.04 0.25 7.28
C VAL A 136 -3.54 0.12 7.52
N GLN A 137 -2.92 -0.88 6.93
CA GLN A 137 -1.50 -1.22 7.08
C GLN A 137 -0.78 -1.14 5.72
N THR A 138 -0.60 0.09 5.22
CA THR A 138 0.15 0.33 3.99
C THR A 138 1.64 0.40 4.28
N ASN A 139 2.32 -0.72 4.32
CA ASN A 139 3.78 -0.74 4.43
C ASN A 139 4.40 -0.43 3.05
N GLU A 140 4.34 0.83 2.61
CA GLU A 140 4.83 1.26 1.30
C GLU A 140 6.36 1.27 1.26
N VAL A 141 6.93 0.22 0.67
CA VAL A 141 8.39 0.04 0.58
C VAL A 141 9.06 1.01 -0.39
N GLY A 142 8.31 1.60 -1.31
CA GLY A 142 8.82 2.66 -2.19
C GLY A 142 9.32 3.89 -1.45
N ARG A 143 8.90 4.10 -0.18
CA ARG A 143 9.43 5.17 0.69
C ARG A 143 10.93 5.06 0.93
N ALA A 144 11.49 3.86 0.86
CA ALA A 144 12.93 3.65 0.99
C ALA A 144 13.73 4.45 -0.04
N ALA A 145 13.17 4.73 -1.22
CA ALA A 145 13.79 5.58 -2.22
C ALA A 145 14.06 7.02 -1.71
N ALA A 146 13.19 7.55 -0.85
CA ALA A 146 13.39 8.85 -0.21
C ALA A 146 14.25 8.76 1.06
N LEU A 147 14.14 7.66 1.81
CA LEU A 147 14.84 7.50 3.09
C LEU A 147 16.33 7.17 2.90
N ALA A 148 16.67 6.29 1.94
CA ALA A 148 18.03 5.83 1.73
C ALA A 148 19.03 6.97 1.49
N PRO A 149 18.79 7.96 0.61
CA PRO A 149 19.70 9.09 0.44
C PRO A 149 19.94 9.86 1.74
N CYS A 150 18.91 10.05 2.56
CA CYS A 150 19.03 10.75 3.84
C CYS A 150 19.91 9.98 4.83
N PHE A 151 19.69 8.67 4.96
CA PHE A 151 20.51 7.82 5.82
C PHE A 151 21.96 7.75 5.36
N LEU A 152 22.20 7.67 4.06
CA LEU A 152 23.54 7.67 3.49
C LEU A 152 24.25 8.99 3.71
N THR A 153 23.58 10.11 3.55
CA THR A 153 24.16 11.43 3.87
C THR A 153 24.65 11.49 5.32
N VAL A 154 23.81 11.01 6.27
CA VAL A 154 24.22 10.93 7.68
C VAL A 154 25.45 10.04 7.87
N ALA A 155 25.47 8.87 7.23
CA ALA A 155 26.61 7.94 7.35
C ALA A 155 27.91 8.52 6.76
N ILE A 156 27.82 9.20 5.62
CA ILE A 156 28.97 9.84 4.95
C ILE A 156 29.53 10.98 5.84
N GLU A 157 28.66 11.88 6.31
CA GLU A 157 29.08 13.04 7.08
C GLU A 157 29.65 12.69 8.46
N THR A 158 29.12 11.62 9.07
CA THR A 158 29.55 11.23 10.43
C THR A 158 30.64 10.16 10.42
N GLY A 159 30.80 9.40 9.34
CA GLY A 159 31.66 8.21 9.29
C GLY A 159 31.18 7.06 10.20
N LEU A 160 29.95 7.12 10.71
CA LEU A 160 29.39 6.14 11.65
C LEU A 160 28.46 5.14 10.98
N ARG A 161 28.39 3.94 11.55
CA ARG A 161 27.32 2.98 11.24
C ARG A 161 26.03 3.40 11.90
N LEU A 162 24.88 2.92 11.34
CA LEU A 162 23.57 3.40 11.69
C LEU A 162 22.82 2.44 12.62
N ARG A 163 22.10 2.99 13.57
CA ARG A 163 20.98 2.32 14.25
C ARG A 163 19.70 2.95 13.75
N VAL A 164 18.80 2.14 13.21
CA VAL A 164 17.53 2.62 12.61
C VAL A 164 16.38 2.33 13.56
N LEU A 165 15.62 3.38 13.88
CA LEU A 165 14.42 3.29 14.70
C LEU A 165 13.25 3.87 13.91
N GLU A 166 12.13 3.14 13.85
CA GLU A 166 10.93 3.53 13.10
C GLU A 166 9.69 3.47 13.99
N VAL A 167 8.94 4.57 14.02
CA VAL A 167 7.66 4.69 14.73
C VAL A 167 6.52 4.48 13.72
N GLY A 168 5.51 3.68 14.08
CA GLY A 168 4.44 3.30 13.15
C GLY A 168 4.96 2.40 12.03
N THR A 169 5.80 1.45 12.41
CA THR A 169 6.58 0.65 11.45
C THR A 169 5.77 -0.43 10.72
N SER A 170 4.54 -0.74 11.17
CA SER A 170 3.71 -1.81 10.62
C SER A 170 4.45 -3.16 10.64
N ALA A 171 4.88 -3.67 9.48
CA ALA A 171 5.69 -4.89 9.36
C ALA A 171 7.21 -4.61 9.36
N GLY A 172 7.63 -3.36 9.51
CA GLY A 172 9.03 -2.95 9.54
C GLY A 172 9.77 -3.17 8.22
N LEU A 173 9.07 -3.21 7.08
CA LEU A 173 9.73 -3.51 5.81
C LEU A 173 10.77 -2.45 5.45
N ASN A 174 10.50 -1.17 5.73
CA ASN A 174 11.46 -0.08 5.47
C ASN A 174 12.67 -0.08 6.40
N LEU A 175 12.62 -0.76 7.56
CA LEU A 175 13.78 -0.96 8.41
C LEU A 175 14.91 -1.76 7.73
N ARG A 176 14.61 -2.39 6.60
CA ARG A 176 15.53 -3.23 5.82
C ARG A 176 16.00 -2.56 4.53
N TRP A 177 15.88 -1.23 4.48
CA TRP A 177 16.23 -0.41 3.31
C TRP A 177 17.64 -0.66 2.79
N ASP A 178 18.60 -0.95 3.65
CA ASP A 178 19.99 -1.25 3.32
C ASP A 178 20.18 -2.59 2.59
N HIS A 179 19.17 -3.47 2.61
CA HIS A 179 19.11 -4.72 1.84
C HIS A 179 18.35 -4.60 0.52
N PHE A 180 17.96 -3.40 0.11
CA PHE A 180 17.34 -3.14 -1.19
C PHE A 180 18.43 -2.74 -2.19
N GLY A 181 18.14 -2.91 -3.48
CA GLY A 181 18.95 -2.34 -4.54
C GLY A 181 18.37 -1.01 -5.01
N TYR A 182 19.23 -0.10 -5.38
CA TYR A 182 18.88 1.24 -5.87
C TYR A 182 19.64 1.51 -7.15
N ASP A 183 18.95 2.03 -8.16
CA ASP A 183 19.54 2.43 -9.43
C ASP A 183 18.96 3.78 -9.84
N ASP A 184 19.81 4.80 -9.96
CA ASP A 184 19.46 6.15 -10.38
C ASP A 184 20.30 6.50 -11.60
N ASP A 185 19.74 6.35 -12.79
CA ASP A 185 20.38 6.61 -14.08
C ASP A 185 21.75 5.90 -14.21
N GLY A 186 21.78 4.62 -13.81
CA GLY A 186 22.96 3.76 -13.87
C GLY A 186 23.94 3.91 -12.70
N THR A 187 23.72 4.84 -11.79
CA THR A 187 24.48 4.93 -10.54
C THR A 187 23.78 4.07 -9.48
N ARG A 188 24.49 3.05 -9.00
CA ARG A 188 23.90 2.00 -8.15
C ARG A 188 24.42 2.03 -6.73
N TRP A 189 23.54 1.67 -5.80
CA TRP A 189 23.88 1.40 -4.41
C TRP A 189 23.01 0.26 -3.85
N GLY A 190 23.45 -0.35 -2.75
CA GLY A 190 22.76 -1.44 -2.08
C GLY A 190 23.14 -2.82 -2.62
N ASP A 191 22.30 -3.83 -2.33
CA ASP A 191 22.54 -5.21 -2.75
C ASP A 191 22.12 -5.42 -4.21
N PRO A 192 23.05 -5.68 -5.14
CA PRO A 192 22.71 -5.92 -6.54
C PRO A 192 21.91 -7.22 -6.74
N ALA A 193 21.98 -8.16 -5.79
CA ALA A 193 21.22 -9.42 -5.80
C ALA A 193 19.90 -9.33 -5.05
N SER A 194 19.54 -8.16 -4.52
CA SER A 194 18.28 -7.96 -3.81
C SER A 194 17.09 -8.26 -4.71
N PRO A 195 16.08 -9.00 -4.23
CA PRO A 195 14.83 -9.19 -4.96
C PRO A 195 14.04 -7.88 -5.14
N LEU A 196 14.30 -6.87 -4.30
CA LEU A 196 13.72 -5.54 -4.41
C LEU A 196 14.71 -4.55 -5.00
N GLN A 197 14.44 -4.12 -6.24
CA GLN A 197 15.20 -3.09 -6.93
C GLN A 197 14.33 -1.84 -7.10
N LEU A 198 14.79 -0.70 -6.59
CA LEU A 198 14.16 0.61 -6.73
C LEU A 198 14.90 1.40 -7.79
N GLN A 199 14.27 1.60 -8.95
CA GLN A 199 14.85 2.26 -10.10
C GLN A 199 14.08 3.52 -10.47
N ASP A 200 14.76 4.51 -11.01
CA ASP A 200 14.19 5.74 -11.59
C ASP A 200 13.14 6.44 -10.70
N ARG A 201 13.44 6.46 -9.38
CA ARG A 201 12.55 7.04 -8.37
C ARG A 201 12.87 8.48 -8.02
N TRP A 202 13.90 9.02 -8.63
CA TRP A 202 14.42 10.33 -8.27
C TRP A 202 14.39 11.28 -9.48
N SER A 203 14.18 12.56 -9.17
CA SER A 203 14.33 13.66 -10.10
C SER A 203 15.14 14.77 -9.42
N GLY A 204 16.04 15.42 -10.14
CA GLY A 204 16.80 16.56 -9.65
C GLY A 204 18.20 16.20 -9.12
N ASN A 205 18.59 16.69 -7.95
CA ASN A 205 19.96 16.71 -7.45
C ASN A 205 20.62 15.31 -7.37
N PRO A 206 21.98 15.24 -7.50
CA PRO A 206 22.73 14.00 -7.40
C PRO A 206 22.50 13.29 -6.05
N ARG A 207 22.55 11.98 -6.10
CA ARG A 207 22.40 11.11 -4.93
C ARG A 207 23.77 10.80 -4.33
N PRO A 208 23.86 10.51 -3.05
CA PRO A 208 25.12 10.21 -2.38
C PRO A 208 25.65 8.81 -2.70
N TRP A 209 25.18 8.16 -3.78
CA TRP A 209 25.53 6.77 -4.09
C TRP A 209 27.01 6.53 -4.31
N ALA A 210 27.68 7.44 -5.01
CA ALA A 210 29.10 7.28 -5.38
C ALA A 210 30.04 7.31 -4.16
N ASP A 211 29.71 8.11 -3.16
CA ASP A 211 30.53 8.28 -1.95
C ASP A 211 29.99 7.47 -0.76
N ALA A 212 28.90 6.73 -0.98
CA ALA A 212 28.25 5.99 0.08
C ALA A 212 29.07 4.78 0.54
N PRO A 213 29.09 4.48 1.86
CA PRO A 213 29.68 3.25 2.36
C PRO A 213 28.94 2.02 1.80
N SER A 214 29.59 0.86 1.85
CA SER A 214 28.95 -0.41 1.52
C SER A 214 27.68 -0.60 2.37
N HIS A 215 26.64 -1.14 1.75
CA HIS A 215 25.42 -1.51 2.46
C HIS A 215 25.67 -2.58 3.54
N ASP A 216 26.69 -3.41 3.31
CA ASP A 216 27.03 -4.52 4.19
C ASP A 216 27.54 -4.03 5.55
N GLY A 217 26.81 -4.33 6.61
CA GLY A 217 27.12 -3.89 7.95
C GLY A 217 26.93 -2.40 8.24
N LEU A 218 26.34 -1.62 7.32
CA LEU A 218 26.03 -0.21 7.55
C LEU A 218 25.00 -0.03 8.67
N VAL A 219 23.91 -0.81 8.64
CA VAL A 219 22.91 -0.82 9.71
C VAL A 219 23.25 -1.90 10.72
N VAL A 220 23.63 -1.49 11.94
CA VAL A 220 24.03 -2.41 13.01
C VAL A 220 22.90 -2.83 13.92
N ASP A 221 21.81 -2.09 13.93
CA ASP A 221 20.62 -2.39 14.72
C ASP A 221 19.40 -1.77 14.05
N ARG A 222 18.28 -2.52 14.07
CA ARG A 222 17.02 -2.07 13.52
C ARG A 222 15.86 -2.47 14.40
N ALA A 223 15.10 -1.48 14.84
CA ALA A 223 13.93 -1.69 15.67
C ALA A 223 12.80 -0.73 15.30
N GLY A 224 11.59 -1.08 15.64
CA GLY A 224 10.44 -0.23 15.45
C GLY A 224 9.35 -0.53 16.47
N CYS A 225 8.33 0.32 16.50
CA CYS A 225 7.12 0.09 17.26
C CYS A 225 5.87 0.39 16.41
N ASP A 226 4.81 -0.35 16.69
CA ASP A 226 3.49 -0.16 16.07
C ASP A 226 2.42 -0.63 17.06
N PRO A 227 1.26 0.04 17.19
CA PRO A 227 0.17 -0.46 18.04
C PRO A 227 -0.35 -1.83 17.62
N ASN A 228 -0.28 -2.16 16.32
CA ASN A 228 -0.76 -3.41 15.74
C ASN A 228 0.25 -3.94 14.71
N PRO A 229 1.44 -4.37 15.13
CA PRO A 229 2.47 -4.80 14.20
C PRO A 229 2.04 -6.06 13.46
N ILE A 230 2.47 -6.17 12.21
CA ILE A 230 2.20 -7.35 11.38
C ILE A 230 3.48 -8.15 11.21
N ASP A 231 3.42 -9.45 11.50
CA ASP A 231 4.51 -10.35 11.15
C ASP A 231 4.44 -10.73 9.66
N PRO A 232 5.35 -10.22 8.81
CA PRO A 232 5.36 -10.51 7.38
C PRO A 232 5.83 -11.93 7.06
N THR A 233 6.34 -12.68 8.03
CA THR A 233 6.88 -14.03 7.82
C THR A 233 5.78 -15.09 7.83
N VAL A 234 4.65 -14.83 8.51
CA VAL A 234 3.50 -15.72 8.54
C VAL A 234 2.50 -15.42 7.41
N GLU A 235 1.75 -16.44 6.99
CA GLU A 235 0.83 -16.35 5.86
C GLU A 235 -0.28 -15.32 6.08
N SER A 236 -0.91 -15.34 7.25
CA SER A 236 -1.97 -14.38 7.60
C SER A 236 -1.49 -12.93 7.60
N GLY A 237 -0.25 -12.68 8.05
CA GLY A 237 0.37 -11.35 8.00
C GLY A 237 0.64 -10.90 6.57
N ARG A 238 1.09 -11.81 5.70
CA ARG A 238 1.28 -11.51 4.27
C ARG A 238 -0.05 -11.16 3.59
N HIS A 239 -1.11 -11.95 3.81
CA HIS A 239 -2.42 -11.65 3.24
C HIS A 239 -2.93 -10.28 3.74
N LYS A 240 -2.74 -9.97 5.04
CA LYS A 240 -3.12 -8.66 5.58
C LYS A 240 -2.35 -7.52 4.93
N LEU A 241 -1.03 -7.60 4.78
CA LEU A 241 -0.24 -6.57 4.09
C LEU A 241 -0.64 -6.42 2.62
N ARG A 242 -0.81 -7.54 1.92
CA ARG A 242 -1.19 -7.56 0.50
C ARG A 242 -2.57 -6.97 0.26
N SER A 243 -3.52 -7.19 1.18
CA SER A 243 -4.90 -6.71 1.03
C SER A 243 -5.05 -5.19 1.01
N PHE A 244 -4.05 -4.44 1.51
CA PHE A 244 -4.02 -2.98 1.46
C PHE A 244 -3.25 -2.41 0.27
N VAL A 245 -2.71 -3.24 -0.61
CA VAL A 245 -2.27 -2.84 -1.96
C VAL A 245 -3.42 -3.09 -2.93
N TRP A 246 -3.76 -2.13 -3.76
CA TRP A 246 -4.93 -2.25 -4.65
C TRP A 246 -4.69 -3.28 -5.74
N PRO A 247 -5.67 -4.14 -6.07
CA PRO A 247 -5.48 -5.38 -6.84
C PRO A 247 -4.84 -5.21 -8.21
N ASP A 248 -5.04 -4.07 -8.86
CA ASP A 248 -4.51 -3.72 -10.18
C ASP A 248 -3.12 -3.07 -10.13
N GLN A 249 -2.61 -2.73 -8.95
CA GLN A 249 -1.27 -2.15 -8.76
C GLN A 249 -0.18 -3.22 -8.68
N THR A 250 -0.05 -4.03 -9.72
CA THR A 250 0.83 -5.21 -9.77
C THR A 250 2.30 -4.90 -9.48
N ALA A 251 2.80 -3.75 -9.90
CA ALA A 251 4.15 -3.31 -9.58
C ALA A 251 4.37 -3.03 -8.07
N ARG A 252 3.35 -2.54 -7.36
CA ARG A 252 3.40 -2.39 -5.89
C ARG A 252 3.37 -3.74 -5.20
N PHE A 253 2.57 -4.68 -5.71
CA PHE A 253 2.57 -6.06 -5.22
C PHE A 253 3.94 -6.71 -5.34
N ALA A 254 4.57 -6.63 -6.50
CA ALA A 254 5.90 -7.19 -6.71
C ALA A 254 6.93 -6.62 -5.73
N ARG A 255 6.89 -5.30 -5.48
CA ARG A 255 7.77 -4.66 -4.49
C ARG A 255 7.48 -5.13 -3.06
N LEU A 256 6.21 -5.24 -2.69
CA LEU A 256 5.81 -5.72 -1.37
C LEU A 256 6.26 -7.16 -1.15
N ASP A 257 6.01 -8.05 -2.10
CA ASP A 257 6.39 -9.47 -2.01
C ASP A 257 7.93 -9.63 -1.91
N ALA A 258 8.69 -8.84 -2.68
CA ALA A 258 10.15 -8.81 -2.60
C ALA A 258 10.64 -8.31 -1.22
N ALA A 259 10.02 -7.29 -0.65
CA ALA A 259 10.37 -6.80 0.69
C ALA A 259 10.01 -7.82 1.79
N ILE A 260 8.91 -8.54 1.65
CA ILE A 260 8.54 -9.64 2.55
C ILE A 260 9.59 -10.77 2.48
N GLU A 261 10.09 -11.08 1.29
CA GLU A 261 11.17 -12.07 1.15
C GLU A 261 12.45 -11.64 1.88
N ILE A 262 12.82 -10.37 1.77
CA ILE A 262 13.94 -9.80 2.54
C ILE A 262 13.67 -9.89 4.04
N ALA A 263 12.45 -9.57 4.49
CA ALA A 263 12.09 -9.60 5.91
C ALA A 263 12.23 -10.99 6.54
N ARG A 264 12.08 -12.07 5.77
CA ARG A 264 12.31 -13.44 6.22
C ARG A 264 13.78 -13.75 6.52
N ARG A 265 14.69 -13.03 5.89
CA ARG A 265 16.15 -13.26 6.00
C ARG A 265 16.81 -12.25 6.94
N VAL A 266 16.24 -11.05 7.05
CA VAL A 266 16.81 -9.94 7.83
C VAL A 266 15.88 -9.63 8.99
N PRO A 267 16.18 -10.09 10.22
CA PRO A 267 15.33 -9.82 11.37
C PRO A 267 15.34 -8.34 11.76
N ALA A 268 14.22 -7.88 12.31
CA ALA A 268 14.10 -6.58 12.98
C ALA A 268 13.22 -6.77 14.23
N ARG A 269 13.56 -6.05 15.30
CA ARG A 269 12.71 -6.05 16.49
C ARG A 269 11.56 -5.06 16.28
N ILE A 270 10.32 -5.53 16.47
CA ILE A 270 9.14 -4.67 16.41
C ILE A 270 8.35 -4.86 17.69
N ASP A 271 8.24 -3.81 18.48
CA ASP A 271 7.53 -3.80 19.75
C ASP A 271 6.07 -3.37 19.52
N THR A 272 5.14 -4.01 20.25
CA THR A 272 3.70 -3.64 20.20
C THR A 272 3.48 -2.46 21.13
N GLU A 273 3.70 -1.26 20.64
CA GLU A 273 3.59 -0.02 21.39
C GLU A 273 3.12 1.14 20.49
N ALA A 274 2.33 2.05 21.05
CA ALA A 274 2.04 3.31 20.42
C ALA A 274 3.23 4.27 20.54
N ALA A 275 3.35 5.21 19.62
CA ALA A 275 4.24 6.34 19.79
C ALA A 275 3.77 7.16 21.01
N ALA A 276 4.67 7.35 21.98
CA ALA A 276 4.39 8.15 23.19
C ALA A 276 4.42 9.65 22.89
#